data_588bde0cda5f1ae498a1bf346a4762b0
#
_entry.id   588bde0cda5f1ae498a1bf346a4762b0
#
_cell.length_a   1.000
_cell.length_b   1.000
_cell.length_c   1.000
_cell.angle_alpha   90.00
_cell.angle_beta   90.00
_cell.angle_gamma   90.00
#
_symmetry.space_group_name_H-M   'P 1'
#
loop_
_entity.id
_entity.type
_entity.pdbx_description
1 polymer ?
#
loop_
_entity_poly.entity_id
_entity_poly.type
_entity_poly.pdbx_seq_one_letter_code
_entity_poly.pdbx_strand_id
1 'polypeptide(L)'
;MTALSESEVLNDKEFPSSRQLKWILAFLCLYFGLRLLFFALFISPYIPPDEVTHLGLAKIFSKVLLLPENSVETYQYGLVTNISWLYYWVMGKLLPLNVFGISDLLFLRLFNVLFAFGTVFFSWRLLRLLTDDRLTQLLLVVVMTNTLMFSFLSGSVSYDNLVNLLAVMAIYYLFAFFKERSVGFLAISFLCQLAGCLAKLSFLPLALILVALWVLREVKGVRLLPVAVKRYCRATGWRTYLLSFAILAGLSLNIQLYGGNYLQYGSLRPSMYEVLSPDIALEHRISARDMIVEYFKDGRLSYQQAIQRTRFISHQGDRADTVYLIQRLADHRVNGYEMLGPVAYIVPWGEHIAATVFGIKGHLSMLNKGLTIVPVAVLMLLALLGSVMSWRRGTQAGIAAHLALLCGAYAIFLMYAHNYKLYLYYENFSMALQGRYVFPVMGAFYVCFSYYLMCLFRRESLRLGLAISAAFVFISLDFPFFLYHATRNWFGLLPPFF
;
A
#
# COMPACT_ATOMS: atom_id res chain seq x y z
N MET A 1 23.58 -22.89 -40.68
CA MET A 1 24.20 -21.76 -39.95
C MET A 1 23.34 -20.54 -40.23
N THR A 2 22.36 -20.26 -39.36
CA THR A 2 21.49 -19.08 -39.42
C THR A 2 22.31 -17.90 -38.91
N ALA A 3 22.55 -16.91 -39.76
CA ALA A 3 23.19 -15.66 -39.39
C ALA A 3 22.31 -14.96 -38.33
N LEU A 4 22.78 -14.86 -37.11
CA LEU A 4 22.23 -13.99 -36.09
C LEU A 4 22.19 -12.56 -36.68
N SER A 5 21.10 -11.88 -36.59
CA SER A 5 20.96 -10.52 -37.13
C SER A 5 21.96 -9.59 -36.43
N GLU A 6 22.54 -8.63 -37.15
CA GLU A 6 23.47 -7.65 -36.57
C GLU A 6 22.91 -6.91 -35.36
N SER A 7 21.58 -6.80 -35.26
CA SER A 7 20.86 -6.26 -34.11
C SER A 7 20.99 -7.13 -32.84
N GLU A 8 21.10 -8.46 -32.95
CA GLU A 8 21.34 -9.34 -31.81
C GLU A 8 22.78 -9.26 -31.31
N VAL A 9 23.75 -9.12 -32.24
CA VAL A 9 25.18 -9.02 -31.90
C VAL A 9 25.52 -7.66 -31.24
N LEU A 10 24.86 -6.58 -31.63
CA LEU A 10 25.00 -5.25 -31.01
C LEU A 10 24.38 -5.21 -29.61
N ASN A 11 23.31 -5.94 -29.40
CA ASN A 11 22.57 -6.00 -28.12
C ASN A 11 23.32 -6.77 -27.02
N ASP A 12 24.29 -7.62 -27.37
CA ASP A 12 25.10 -8.39 -26.40
C ASP A 12 26.30 -7.58 -25.83
N LYS A 13 26.61 -6.40 -26.38
CA LYS A 13 27.66 -5.50 -25.86
C LYS A 13 27.17 -4.57 -24.73
N GLU A 14 25.87 -4.44 -24.53
CA GLU A 14 25.31 -3.66 -23.42
C GLU A 14 25.36 -4.44 -22.10
N PHE A 15 25.91 -3.82 -21.06
CA PHE A 15 25.84 -4.38 -19.70
C PHE A 15 24.54 -3.97 -18.99
N PRO A 16 23.83 -4.90 -18.37
CA PRO A 16 24.02 -6.36 -18.43
C PRO A 16 23.53 -6.94 -19.77
N SER A 17 24.17 -7.99 -20.26
CA SER A 17 23.63 -8.77 -21.39
C SER A 17 22.25 -9.36 -21.04
N SER A 18 21.45 -9.76 -22.03
CA SER A 18 20.13 -10.34 -21.80
C SER A 18 20.15 -11.60 -20.91
N ARG A 19 21.20 -12.40 -21.01
CA ARG A 19 21.43 -13.58 -20.17
C ARG A 19 21.81 -13.18 -18.74
N GLN A 20 22.69 -12.21 -18.56
CA GLN A 20 23.07 -11.67 -17.25
C GLN A 20 21.87 -11.05 -16.55
N LEU A 21 21.06 -10.25 -17.25
CA LEU A 21 19.83 -9.67 -16.69
C LEU A 21 18.93 -10.75 -16.09
N LYS A 22 18.65 -11.84 -16.82
CA LYS A 22 17.81 -12.94 -16.33
C LYS A 22 18.35 -13.56 -15.04
N TRP A 23 19.66 -13.82 -14.99
CA TRP A 23 20.29 -14.44 -13.81
C TRP A 23 20.29 -13.48 -12.61
N ILE A 24 20.59 -12.20 -12.82
CA ILE A 24 20.58 -11.20 -11.75
C ILE A 24 19.15 -11.02 -11.22
N LEU A 25 18.14 -10.93 -12.10
CA LEU A 25 16.73 -10.85 -11.68
C LEU A 25 16.30 -12.10 -10.91
N ALA A 26 16.68 -13.29 -11.37
CA ALA A 26 16.39 -14.54 -10.66
C ALA A 26 17.03 -14.57 -9.26
N PHE A 27 18.29 -14.15 -9.15
CA PHE A 27 18.99 -14.02 -7.86
C PHE A 27 18.30 -13.00 -6.94
N LEU A 28 17.93 -11.82 -7.44
CA LEU A 28 17.22 -10.80 -6.66
C LEU A 28 15.86 -11.31 -6.20
N CYS A 29 15.11 -12.01 -7.04
CA CYS A 29 13.84 -12.62 -6.67
C CYS A 29 14.02 -13.71 -5.61
N LEU A 30 15.05 -14.55 -5.73
CA LEU A 30 15.37 -15.57 -4.72
C LEU A 30 15.74 -14.91 -3.38
N TYR A 31 16.64 -13.92 -3.39
CA TYR A 31 17.04 -13.18 -2.21
C TYR A 31 15.86 -12.48 -1.54
N PHE A 32 14.98 -11.86 -2.33
CA PHE A 32 13.73 -11.27 -1.84
C PHE A 32 12.83 -12.32 -1.20
N GLY A 33 12.61 -13.45 -1.88
CA GLY A 33 11.81 -14.56 -1.36
C GLY A 33 12.31 -15.11 -0.03
N LEU A 34 13.63 -15.33 0.10
CA LEU A 34 14.25 -15.79 1.34
C LEU A 34 14.03 -14.82 2.50
N ARG A 35 14.13 -13.50 2.26
CA ARG A 35 13.84 -12.50 3.28
C ARG A 35 12.36 -12.46 3.66
N LEU A 36 11.45 -12.54 2.69
CA LEU A 36 10.02 -12.61 2.99
C LEU A 36 9.67 -13.86 3.79
N LEU A 37 10.28 -15.00 3.48
CA LEU A 37 10.14 -16.23 4.28
C LEU A 37 10.69 -16.04 5.69
N PHE A 38 11.85 -15.36 5.84
CA PHE A 38 12.37 -15.03 7.15
C PHE A 38 11.36 -14.20 7.97
N PHE A 39 10.78 -13.13 7.40
CA PHE A 39 9.77 -12.35 8.09
C PHE A 39 8.52 -13.19 8.40
N ALA A 40 8.08 -14.02 7.45
CA ALA A 40 6.91 -14.87 7.64
C ALA A 40 7.08 -15.91 8.76
N LEU A 41 8.28 -16.43 8.95
CA LEU A 41 8.57 -17.49 9.93
C LEU A 41 8.91 -16.94 11.32
N PHE A 42 9.66 -15.85 11.40
CA PHE A 42 10.31 -15.44 12.65
C PHE A 42 9.72 -14.21 13.32
N ILE A 43 8.91 -13.39 12.62
CA ILE A 43 8.33 -12.21 13.24
C ILE A 43 7.10 -12.57 14.07
N SER A 44 7.09 -12.06 15.31
CA SER A 44 5.95 -12.21 16.22
C SER A 44 4.66 -11.63 15.60
N PRO A 45 3.50 -12.29 15.71
CA PRO A 45 2.23 -11.81 15.13
C PRO A 45 1.72 -10.50 15.72
N TYR A 46 2.26 -10.07 16.86
CA TYR A 46 1.88 -8.80 17.51
C TYR A 46 2.69 -7.59 17.02
N ILE A 47 3.72 -7.81 16.19
CA ILE A 47 4.59 -6.74 15.69
C ILE A 47 4.05 -6.11 14.39
N PRO A 48 3.64 -6.90 13.35
CA PRO A 48 3.04 -6.29 12.18
C PRO A 48 1.73 -5.59 12.55
N PRO A 49 1.47 -4.39 11.98
CA PRO A 49 0.26 -3.65 12.31
C PRO A 49 -1.00 -4.46 12.02
N ASP A 50 -1.83 -4.63 13.04
CA ASP A 50 -3.17 -5.22 12.99
C ASP A 50 -3.22 -6.70 12.51
N GLU A 51 -2.08 -7.42 12.47
CA GLU A 51 -2.01 -8.77 11.90
C GLU A 51 -2.95 -9.76 12.59
N VAL A 52 -3.02 -9.71 13.93
CA VAL A 52 -3.92 -10.57 14.72
C VAL A 52 -5.39 -10.29 14.39
N THR A 53 -5.74 -9.01 14.20
CA THR A 53 -7.08 -8.60 13.76
C THR A 53 -7.37 -9.11 12.34
N HIS A 54 -6.43 -8.99 11.43
CA HIS A 54 -6.58 -9.49 10.06
C HIS A 54 -6.76 -11.00 10.00
N LEU A 55 -6.01 -11.75 10.78
CA LEU A 55 -6.16 -13.20 10.92
C LEU A 55 -7.53 -13.58 11.53
N GLY A 56 -7.94 -12.87 12.58
CA GLY A 56 -9.23 -13.10 13.23
C GLY A 56 -10.40 -12.87 12.29
N LEU A 57 -10.39 -11.76 11.54
CA LEU A 57 -11.40 -11.48 10.51
C LEU A 57 -11.39 -12.56 9.42
N ALA A 58 -10.23 -12.98 8.90
CA ALA A 58 -10.16 -14.07 7.93
C ALA A 58 -10.78 -15.37 8.46
N LYS A 59 -10.56 -15.70 9.74
CA LYS A 59 -11.20 -16.87 10.39
C LYS A 59 -12.72 -16.74 10.49
N ILE A 60 -13.27 -15.56 10.72
CA ILE A 60 -14.72 -15.32 10.68
C ILE A 60 -15.24 -15.57 9.26
N PHE A 61 -14.60 -14.99 8.24
CA PHE A 61 -15.00 -15.17 6.84
C PHE A 61 -14.83 -16.60 6.32
N SER A 62 -14.00 -17.44 6.95
CA SER A 62 -13.85 -18.84 6.56
C SER A 62 -15.09 -19.69 6.90
N LYS A 63 -15.86 -19.29 7.90
CA LYS A 63 -17.02 -20.03 8.40
C LYS A 63 -18.30 -19.77 7.60
N VAL A 64 -18.36 -18.73 6.77
CA VAL A 64 -19.55 -18.33 6.02
C VAL A 64 -19.25 -18.26 4.52
N LEU A 65 -20.23 -18.56 3.68
CA LEU A 65 -20.03 -18.57 2.22
C LEU A 65 -19.88 -17.14 1.67
N LEU A 66 -20.75 -16.24 2.07
CA LEU A 66 -20.80 -14.86 1.60
C LEU A 66 -20.21 -13.89 2.62
N LEU A 67 -21.05 -13.06 3.22
CA LEU A 67 -20.66 -12.07 4.22
C LEU A 67 -21.21 -12.49 5.58
N PRO A 68 -20.40 -12.42 6.65
CA PRO A 68 -20.88 -12.62 8.01
C PRO A 68 -21.72 -11.42 8.44
N GLU A 69 -22.59 -11.60 9.43
CA GLU A 69 -23.32 -10.50 10.07
C GLU A 69 -22.48 -9.88 11.20
N ASN A 70 -22.64 -8.58 11.43
CA ASN A 70 -22.11 -7.94 12.62
C ASN A 70 -22.88 -8.43 13.84
N SER A 71 -22.20 -9.07 14.78
CA SER A 71 -22.79 -9.61 16.00
C SER A 71 -21.81 -9.50 17.18
N VAL A 72 -22.31 -9.75 18.38
CA VAL A 72 -21.48 -9.76 19.60
C VAL A 72 -20.31 -10.74 19.47
N GLU A 73 -20.51 -11.88 18.79
CA GLU A 73 -19.47 -12.88 18.62
C GLU A 73 -18.40 -12.47 17.57
N THR A 74 -18.76 -11.60 16.61
CA THR A 74 -17.83 -11.20 15.53
C THR A 74 -17.09 -9.91 15.81
N TYR A 75 -17.62 -9.02 16.64
CA TYR A 75 -17.06 -7.67 16.81
C TYR A 75 -15.75 -7.60 17.59
N GLN A 76 -15.29 -8.67 18.23
CA GLN A 76 -13.98 -8.71 18.90
C GLN A 76 -12.81 -8.25 18.01
N TYR A 77 -12.95 -8.36 16.67
CA TYR A 77 -12.00 -7.87 15.68
C TYR A 77 -12.49 -6.61 14.94
N GLY A 78 -13.61 -6.03 15.34
CA GLY A 78 -14.27 -4.88 14.75
C GLY A 78 -15.45 -5.26 13.86
N LEU A 79 -15.93 -4.30 13.08
CA LEU A 79 -17.01 -4.53 12.11
C LEU A 79 -16.54 -5.50 11.02
N VAL A 80 -17.45 -6.35 10.54
CA VAL A 80 -17.15 -7.36 9.50
C VAL A 80 -17.78 -7.02 8.15
N THR A 81 -18.94 -6.34 8.09
CA THR A 81 -19.67 -6.07 6.85
C THR A 81 -19.69 -4.60 6.45
N ASN A 82 -19.57 -3.66 7.38
CA ASN A 82 -19.55 -2.22 7.12
C ASN A 82 -18.14 -1.68 6.84
N ILE A 83 -17.20 -2.57 6.58
CA ILE A 83 -15.80 -2.28 6.24
C ILE A 83 -15.45 -2.88 4.87
N SER A 84 -14.33 -2.46 4.29
CA SER A 84 -13.77 -3.10 3.11
C SER A 84 -13.38 -4.53 3.45
N TRP A 85 -14.08 -5.50 2.92
CA TRP A 85 -14.05 -6.89 3.37
C TRP A 85 -13.37 -7.87 2.41
N LEU A 86 -13.08 -7.48 1.15
CA LEU A 86 -12.64 -8.42 0.11
C LEU A 86 -11.37 -9.18 0.50
N TYR A 87 -10.40 -8.52 1.14
CA TYR A 87 -9.18 -9.18 1.60
C TYR A 87 -9.51 -10.33 2.57
N TYR A 88 -10.35 -10.07 3.56
CA TYR A 88 -10.74 -11.06 4.57
C TYR A 88 -11.54 -12.20 3.97
N TRP A 89 -12.39 -11.90 3.01
CA TRP A 89 -13.13 -12.94 2.27
C TRP A 89 -12.17 -13.85 1.49
N VAL A 90 -11.23 -13.28 0.73
CA VAL A 90 -10.22 -14.07 -0.01
C VAL A 90 -9.39 -14.92 0.94
N MET A 91 -8.84 -14.32 2.00
CA MET A 91 -8.03 -15.05 2.99
C MET A 91 -8.85 -16.12 3.71
N GLY A 92 -10.08 -15.83 4.05
CA GLY A 92 -11.01 -16.79 4.68
C GLY A 92 -11.32 -17.99 3.78
N LYS A 93 -11.47 -17.78 2.46
CA LYS A 93 -11.70 -18.89 1.50
C LYS A 93 -10.44 -19.70 1.22
N LEU A 94 -9.27 -19.16 1.48
CA LEU A 94 -8.00 -19.90 1.39
C LEU A 94 -7.76 -20.79 2.63
N LEU A 95 -8.20 -20.40 3.82
CA LEU A 95 -7.94 -21.15 5.05
C LEU A 95 -8.32 -22.64 4.99
N PRO A 96 -9.48 -23.06 4.44
CA PRO A 96 -9.81 -24.47 4.32
C PRO A 96 -8.85 -25.29 3.43
N LEU A 97 -8.03 -24.61 2.61
CA LEU A 97 -7.01 -25.26 1.78
C LEU A 97 -5.71 -25.54 2.55
N ASN A 98 -5.63 -25.16 3.83
CA ASN A 98 -4.48 -25.44 4.68
C ASN A 98 -4.48 -26.92 5.14
N VAL A 99 -4.16 -27.80 4.22
CA VAL A 99 -4.05 -29.26 4.47
C VAL A 99 -2.62 -29.68 4.81
N PHE A 100 -1.70 -28.71 4.95
CA PHE A 100 -0.26 -28.95 5.09
C PHE A 100 0.21 -29.12 6.53
N GLY A 101 -0.67 -29.03 7.51
CA GLY A 101 -0.32 -29.13 8.94
C GLY A 101 0.49 -27.93 9.48
N ILE A 102 0.55 -26.82 8.74
CA ILE A 102 1.17 -25.56 9.19
C ILE A 102 0.12 -24.65 9.85
N SER A 103 0.57 -23.72 10.68
CA SER A 103 -0.36 -22.78 11.33
C SER A 103 -1.09 -21.91 10.29
N ASP A 104 -2.37 -21.59 10.56
CA ASP A 104 -3.18 -20.69 9.74
C ASP A 104 -2.47 -19.36 9.46
N LEU A 105 -1.77 -18.83 10.46
CA LEU A 105 -1.00 -17.59 10.34
C LEU A 105 0.10 -17.73 9.29
N LEU A 106 0.93 -18.76 9.37
CA LEU A 106 2.00 -19.00 8.41
C LEU A 106 1.44 -19.25 7.01
N PHE A 107 0.37 -20.04 6.92
CA PHE A 107 -0.29 -20.31 5.64
C PHE A 107 -0.73 -19.03 4.95
N LEU A 108 -1.42 -18.12 5.65
CA LEU A 108 -1.87 -16.85 5.09
C LEU A 108 -0.70 -15.88 4.82
N ARG A 109 0.38 -15.90 5.62
CA ARG A 109 1.59 -15.12 5.35
C ARG A 109 2.22 -15.51 4.00
N LEU A 110 2.24 -16.81 3.66
CA LEU A 110 2.76 -17.27 2.38
C LEU A 110 1.93 -16.74 1.18
N PHE A 111 0.61 -16.62 1.30
CA PHE A 111 -0.19 -15.95 0.26
C PHE A 111 0.13 -14.46 0.14
N ASN A 112 0.40 -13.78 1.25
CA ASN A 112 0.83 -12.38 1.21
C ASN A 112 2.20 -12.21 0.52
N VAL A 113 3.11 -13.18 0.70
CA VAL A 113 4.37 -13.24 -0.07
C VAL A 113 4.11 -13.31 -1.57
N LEU A 114 3.13 -14.10 -2.03
CA LEU A 114 2.77 -14.15 -3.45
C LEU A 114 2.23 -12.81 -3.97
N PHE A 115 1.44 -12.08 -3.19
CA PHE A 115 0.97 -10.74 -3.56
C PHE A 115 2.14 -9.76 -3.72
N ALA A 116 3.16 -9.86 -2.87
CA ALA A 116 4.36 -9.03 -2.99
C ALA A 116 5.12 -9.29 -4.28
N PHE A 117 5.32 -10.55 -4.65
CA PHE A 117 5.93 -10.90 -5.94
C PHE A 117 5.11 -10.37 -7.12
N GLY A 118 3.77 -10.50 -7.06
CA GLY A 118 2.88 -9.91 -8.05
C GLY A 118 3.05 -8.39 -8.15
N THR A 119 3.18 -7.70 -7.01
CA THR A 119 3.40 -6.25 -6.96
C THR A 119 4.72 -5.86 -7.63
N VAL A 120 5.81 -6.55 -7.34
CA VAL A 120 7.11 -6.33 -8.00
C VAL A 120 7.03 -6.61 -9.51
N PHE A 121 6.39 -7.71 -9.89
CA PHE A 121 6.22 -8.09 -11.30
C PHE A 121 5.45 -7.04 -12.10
N PHE A 122 4.30 -6.57 -11.60
CA PHE A 122 3.51 -5.56 -12.31
C PHE A 122 4.18 -4.19 -12.30
N SER A 123 4.97 -3.83 -11.28
CA SER A 123 5.82 -2.63 -11.29
C SER A 123 6.90 -2.72 -12.37
N TRP A 124 7.54 -3.87 -12.51
CA TRP A 124 8.48 -4.12 -13.60
C TRP A 124 7.80 -4.06 -14.99
N ARG A 125 6.60 -4.63 -15.13
CA ARG A 125 5.80 -4.51 -16.37
C ARG A 125 5.45 -3.05 -16.66
N LEU A 126 5.11 -2.26 -15.64
CA LEU A 126 4.82 -0.83 -15.77
C LEU A 126 6.05 -0.06 -16.26
N LEU A 127 7.24 -0.33 -15.70
CA LEU A 127 8.50 0.28 -16.17
C LEU A 127 8.75 -0.03 -17.64
N ARG A 128 8.49 -1.24 -18.08
CA ARG A 128 8.66 -1.65 -19.48
C ARG A 128 7.72 -0.96 -20.48
N LEU A 129 6.68 -0.28 -20.02
CA LEU A 129 5.93 0.63 -20.88
C LEU A 129 6.71 1.91 -21.21
N LEU A 130 7.69 2.28 -20.35
CA LEU A 130 8.50 3.49 -20.47
C LEU A 130 9.83 3.22 -21.17
N THR A 131 10.51 2.14 -20.81
CA THR A 131 11.89 1.86 -21.26
C THR A 131 12.21 0.36 -21.24
N ASP A 132 13.02 -0.06 -22.20
CA ASP A 132 13.62 -1.39 -22.25
C ASP A 132 15.05 -1.40 -21.65
N ASP A 133 15.53 -0.27 -21.12
CA ASP A 133 16.85 -0.16 -20.50
C ASP A 133 17.02 -1.13 -19.33
N ARG A 134 17.96 -2.04 -19.47
CA ARG A 134 18.18 -3.17 -18.56
C ARG A 134 18.68 -2.71 -17.18
N LEU A 135 19.53 -1.68 -17.15
CA LEU A 135 20.05 -1.13 -15.90
C LEU A 135 18.94 -0.49 -15.06
N THR A 136 18.04 0.25 -15.71
CA THR A 136 16.85 0.82 -15.06
C THR A 136 15.92 -0.27 -14.52
N GLN A 137 15.74 -1.37 -15.27
CA GLN A 137 14.94 -2.52 -14.81
C GLN A 137 15.55 -3.18 -13.57
N LEU A 138 16.86 -3.38 -13.52
CA LEU A 138 17.55 -3.91 -12.33
C LEU A 138 17.41 -2.98 -11.14
N LEU A 139 17.63 -1.68 -11.36
CA LEU A 139 17.50 -0.69 -10.30
C LEU A 139 16.10 -0.70 -9.68
N LEU A 140 15.03 -0.72 -10.51
CA LEU A 140 13.66 -0.82 -10.00
C LEU A 140 13.49 -2.02 -9.07
N VAL A 141 13.91 -3.21 -9.52
CA VAL A 141 13.73 -4.43 -8.72
C VAL A 141 14.53 -4.34 -7.42
N VAL A 142 15.77 -3.84 -7.47
CA VAL A 142 16.60 -3.66 -6.27
C VAL A 142 15.95 -2.69 -5.29
N VAL A 143 15.57 -1.48 -5.71
CA VAL A 143 15.02 -0.49 -4.77
C VAL A 143 13.69 -0.91 -4.19
N MET A 144 12.83 -1.53 -4.99
CA MET A 144 11.52 -1.97 -4.54
C MET A 144 11.62 -3.14 -3.57
N THR A 145 12.42 -4.16 -3.91
CA THR A 145 12.59 -5.34 -3.04
C THR A 145 13.40 -5.04 -1.77
N ASN A 146 14.20 -3.97 -1.74
CA ASN A 146 14.97 -3.54 -0.58
C ASN A 146 14.37 -2.28 0.07
N THR A 147 13.06 -2.19 0.14
CA THR A 147 12.31 -1.21 0.94
C THR A 147 11.81 -1.91 2.19
N LEU A 148 12.39 -1.60 3.34
CA LEU A 148 12.23 -2.36 4.59
C LEU A 148 10.77 -2.57 4.99
N MET A 149 9.95 -1.51 5.01
CA MET A 149 8.54 -1.63 5.38
C MET A 149 7.76 -2.50 4.38
N PHE A 150 8.11 -2.45 3.08
CA PHE A 150 7.48 -3.30 2.08
C PHE A 150 7.83 -4.78 2.30
N SER A 151 9.12 -5.10 2.49
CA SER A 151 9.57 -6.47 2.77
C SER A 151 8.94 -7.02 4.05
N PHE A 152 8.91 -6.21 5.11
CA PHE A 152 8.35 -6.57 6.41
C PHE A 152 6.84 -6.87 6.33
N LEU A 153 6.04 -5.97 5.74
CA LEU A 153 4.60 -6.16 5.58
C LEU A 153 4.27 -7.32 4.64
N SER A 154 5.11 -7.55 3.62
CA SER A 154 4.91 -8.66 2.67
C SER A 154 5.02 -10.04 3.32
N GLY A 155 5.79 -10.15 4.42
CA GLY A 155 5.87 -11.36 5.25
C GLY A 155 4.77 -11.47 6.32
N SER A 156 3.77 -10.60 6.33
CA SER A 156 2.71 -10.56 7.33
C SER A 156 1.30 -10.65 6.71
N VAL A 157 0.31 -11.04 7.50
CA VAL A 157 -1.10 -11.04 7.11
C VAL A 157 -1.63 -9.61 7.18
N SER A 158 -1.69 -8.94 6.01
CA SER A 158 -2.14 -7.55 5.89
C SER A 158 -2.88 -7.30 4.59
N TYR A 159 -4.03 -6.62 4.66
CA TYR A 159 -4.76 -6.20 3.47
C TYR A 159 -3.94 -5.29 2.54
N ASP A 160 -2.91 -4.63 3.08
CA ASP A 160 -2.03 -3.76 2.30
C ASP A 160 -1.35 -4.52 1.15
N ASN A 161 -1.04 -5.80 1.32
CA ASN A 161 -0.39 -6.61 0.28
C ASN A 161 -1.29 -6.82 -0.94
N LEU A 162 -2.57 -7.14 -0.75
CA LEU A 162 -3.54 -7.25 -1.84
C LEU A 162 -3.81 -5.88 -2.47
N VAL A 163 -3.93 -4.84 -1.66
CA VAL A 163 -4.16 -3.46 -2.11
C VAL A 163 -3.01 -2.98 -3.00
N ASN A 164 -1.76 -3.23 -2.61
CA ASN A 164 -0.58 -2.85 -3.38
C ASN A 164 -0.54 -3.56 -4.74
N LEU A 165 -0.86 -4.86 -4.76
CA LEU A 165 -0.97 -5.61 -6.00
C LEU A 165 -2.07 -5.05 -6.92
N LEU A 166 -3.28 -4.88 -6.40
CA LEU A 166 -4.41 -4.34 -7.17
C LEU A 166 -4.14 -2.93 -7.67
N ALA A 167 -3.46 -2.11 -6.88
CA ALA A 167 -3.10 -0.74 -7.24
C ALA A 167 -2.13 -0.70 -8.42
N VAL A 168 -1.02 -1.44 -8.34
CA VAL A 168 -0.07 -1.46 -9.46
C VAL A 168 -0.65 -2.12 -10.70
N MET A 169 -1.51 -3.14 -10.56
CA MET A 169 -2.25 -3.73 -11.69
C MET A 169 -3.19 -2.70 -12.33
N ALA A 170 -3.99 -1.97 -11.52
CA ALA A 170 -4.88 -0.94 -12.02
C ALA A 170 -4.11 0.13 -12.81
N ILE A 171 -2.98 0.60 -12.27
CA ILE A 171 -2.11 1.57 -12.92
C ILE A 171 -1.52 0.98 -14.21
N TYR A 172 -0.91 -0.21 -14.14
CA TYR A 172 -0.30 -0.86 -15.29
C TYR A 172 -1.29 -1.02 -16.45
N TYR A 173 -2.47 -1.58 -16.18
CA TYR A 173 -3.47 -1.83 -17.22
C TYR A 173 -4.07 -0.54 -17.78
N LEU A 174 -4.21 0.52 -16.99
CA LEU A 174 -4.62 1.83 -17.50
C LEU A 174 -3.58 2.40 -18.45
N PHE A 175 -2.29 2.34 -18.11
CA PHE A 175 -1.21 2.86 -18.96
C PHE A 175 -0.96 1.97 -20.18
N ALA A 176 -1.15 0.65 -20.06
CA ALA A 176 -1.15 -0.27 -21.20
C ALA A 176 -2.31 0.04 -22.15
N PHE A 177 -3.51 0.36 -21.64
CA PHE A 177 -4.63 0.86 -22.47
C PHE A 177 -4.23 2.15 -23.21
N PHE A 178 -3.58 3.09 -22.56
CA PHE A 178 -3.13 4.32 -23.23
C PHE A 178 -2.14 4.06 -24.35
N LYS A 179 -1.32 3.02 -24.26
CA LYS A 179 -0.33 2.63 -25.28
C LYS A 179 -0.94 1.81 -26.41
N GLU A 180 -1.73 0.79 -26.07
CA GLU A 180 -2.21 -0.24 -27.00
C GLU A 180 -3.67 -0.10 -27.42
N ARG A 181 -4.42 0.79 -26.75
CA ARG A 181 -5.86 1.06 -27.02
C ARG A 181 -6.77 -0.15 -26.89
N SER A 182 -6.36 -1.15 -26.11
CA SER A 182 -7.16 -2.35 -25.84
C SER A 182 -8.21 -2.09 -24.77
N VAL A 183 -9.50 -2.19 -25.13
CA VAL A 183 -10.62 -2.05 -24.18
C VAL A 183 -10.53 -3.09 -23.04
N GLY A 184 -9.97 -4.28 -23.32
CA GLY A 184 -9.74 -5.31 -22.32
C GLY A 184 -8.81 -4.83 -21.20
N PHE A 185 -7.75 -4.08 -21.52
CA PHE A 185 -6.87 -3.50 -20.50
C PHE A 185 -7.60 -2.47 -19.65
N LEU A 186 -8.40 -1.61 -20.25
CA LEU A 186 -9.23 -0.66 -19.52
C LEU A 186 -10.19 -1.38 -18.56
N ALA A 187 -10.86 -2.42 -19.04
CA ALA A 187 -11.78 -3.22 -18.24
C ALA A 187 -11.10 -3.91 -17.06
N ILE A 188 -9.89 -4.48 -17.27
CA ILE A 188 -9.10 -5.06 -16.18
C ILE A 188 -8.67 -3.99 -15.19
N SER A 189 -8.26 -2.79 -15.64
CA SER A 189 -7.93 -1.67 -14.75
C SER A 189 -9.12 -1.31 -13.87
N PHE A 190 -10.32 -1.16 -14.43
CA PHE A 190 -11.53 -0.88 -13.65
C PHE A 190 -11.86 -2.00 -12.66
N LEU A 191 -11.75 -3.26 -13.07
CA LEU A 191 -11.95 -4.39 -12.15
C LEU A 191 -10.99 -4.36 -10.97
N CYS A 192 -9.70 -4.09 -11.22
CA CYS A 192 -8.71 -3.93 -10.15
C CYS A 192 -9.03 -2.74 -9.24
N GLN A 193 -9.56 -1.63 -9.77
CA GLN A 193 -9.99 -0.49 -8.97
C GLN A 193 -11.17 -0.84 -8.07
N LEU A 194 -12.20 -1.50 -8.61
CA LEU A 194 -13.37 -1.93 -7.85
C LEU A 194 -12.99 -2.93 -6.75
N ALA A 195 -12.15 -3.91 -7.08
CA ALA A 195 -11.64 -4.87 -6.10
C ALA A 195 -10.76 -4.19 -5.03
N GLY A 196 -9.93 -3.21 -5.41
CA GLY A 196 -9.10 -2.43 -4.49
C GLY A 196 -9.94 -1.63 -3.49
N CYS A 197 -11.02 -0.99 -3.94
CA CYS A 197 -11.97 -0.29 -3.06
C CYS A 197 -12.63 -1.27 -2.07
N LEU A 198 -13.03 -2.46 -2.51
CA LEU A 198 -13.58 -3.49 -1.61
C LEU A 198 -12.52 -4.09 -0.66
N ALA A 199 -11.23 -3.99 -0.99
CA ALA A 199 -10.15 -4.47 -0.12
C ALA A 199 -9.76 -3.44 0.94
N LYS A 200 -9.79 -2.13 0.62
CA LYS A 200 -9.44 -1.06 1.56
C LYS A 200 -10.02 0.29 1.12
N LEU A 201 -10.67 0.99 2.04
CA LEU A 201 -11.24 2.34 1.77
C LEU A 201 -10.20 3.33 1.23
N SER A 202 -8.95 3.26 1.71
CA SER A 202 -7.88 4.15 1.23
C SER A 202 -7.49 3.95 -0.24
N PHE A 203 -8.05 2.94 -0.91
CA PHE A 203 -7.92 2.77 -2.35
C PHE A 203 -8.84 3.71 -3.15
N LEU A 204 -9.95 4.13 -2.58
CA LEU A 204 -10.94 4.99 -3.26
C LEU A 204 -10.33 6.28 -3.84
N PRO A 205 -9.48 7.04 -3.13
CA PRO A 205 -8.77 8.17 -3.72
C PRO A 205 -7.95 7.83 -4.95
N LEU A 206 -7.22 6.71 -4.92
CA LEU A 206 -6.46 6.25 -6.08
C LEU A 206 -7.37 5.93 -7.26
N ALA A 207 -8.48 5.22 -7.03
CA ALA A 207 -9.46 4.92 -8.06
C ALA A 207 -10.03 6.21 -8.70
N LEU A 208 -10.38 7.20 -7.89
CA LEU A 208 -10.86 8.50 -8.39
C LEU A 208 -9.79 9.23 -9.23
N ILE A 209 -8.52 9.22 -8.80
CA ILE A 209 -7.41 9.82 -9.55
C ILE A 209 -7.21 9.10 -10.88
N LEU A 210 -7.27 7.75 -10.90
CA LEU A 210 -7.13 6.96 -12.13
C LEU A 210 -8.28 7.21 -13.11
N VAL A 211 -9.52 7.30 -12.61
CA VAL A 211 -10.68 7.66 -13.43
C VAL A 211 -10.54 9.08 -13.97
N ALA A 212 -10.15 10.05 -13.14
CA ALA A 212 -9.92 11.43 -13.58
C ALA A 212 -8.82 11.50 -14.65
N LEU A 213 -7.70 10.79 -14.46
CA LEU A 213 -6.61 10.73 -15.44
C LEU A 213 -7.09 10.12 -16.77
N TRP A 214 -7.88 9.06 -16.70
CA TRP A 214 -8.47 8.45 -17.89
C TRP A 214 -9.41 9.42 -18.62
N VAL A 215 -10.34 10.06 -17.91
CA VAL A 215 -11.29 11.03 -18.49
C VAL A 215 -10.55 12.22 -19.09
N LEU A 216 -9.60 12.83 -18.38
CA LEU A 216 -8.85 13.99 -18.86
C LEU A 216 -8.05 13.68 -20.13
N ARG A 217 -7.47 12.49 -20.21
CA ARG A 217 -6.70 12.06 -21.38
C ARG A 217 -7.57 11.70 -22.58
N GLU A 218 -8.76 11.16 -22.31
CA GLU A 218 -9.66 10.58 -23.33
C GLU A 218 -10.91 11.44 -23.57
N VAL A 219 -10.93 12.72 -23.20
CA VAL A 219 -12.12 13.61 -23.33
C VAL A 219 -12.79 13.51 -24.72
N LYS A 220 -11.99 13.43 -25.79
CA LYS A 220 -12.52 13.25 -27.16
C LYS A 220 -12.92 11.79 -27.45
N GLY A 221 -12.29 10.80 -26.80
CA GLY A 221 -12.51 9.38 -27.02
C GLY A 221 -13.67 8.80 -26.18
N VAL A 222 -14.05 9.44 -25.08
CA VAL A 222 -15.14 8.99 -24.19
C VAL A 222 -16.46 8.85 -24.97
N ARG A 223 -16.72 9.73 -25.91
CA ARG A 223 -17.93 9.66 -26.78
C ARG A 223 -17.97 8.42 -27.68
N LEU A 224 -16.79 7.86 -28.03
CA LEU A 224 -16.66 6.66 -28.85
C LEU A 224 -16.60 5.38 -28.01
N LEU A 225 -16.47 5.50 -26.69
CA LEU A 225 -16.35 4.36 -25.77
C LEU A 225 -17.52 3.36 -25.91
N PRO A 226 -18.80 3.78 -25.96
CA PRO A 226 -19.91 2.83 -26.12
C PRO A 226 -19.78 1.97 -27.39
N VAL A 227 -19.32 2.58 -28.49
CA VAL A 227 -19.10 1.88 -29.75
C VAL A 227 -17.94 0.90 -29.66
N ALA A 228 -16.83 1.31 -29.03
CA ALA A 228 -15.66 0.47 -28.80
C ALA A 228 -15.99 -0.72 -27.90
N VAL A 229 -16.71 -0.48 -26.78
CA VAL A 229 -17.20 -1.53 -25.87
C VAL A 229 -18.12 -2.51 -26.62
N LYS A 230 -19.10 -2.01 -27.40
CA LYS A 230 -19.98 -2.87 -28.18
C LYS A 230 -19.21 -3.75 -29.18
N ARG A 231 -18.19 -3.17 -29.84
CA ARG A 231 -17.31 -3.91 -30.76
C ARG A 231 -16.50 -4.97 -30.01
N TYR A 232 -15.92 -4.60 -28.86
CA TYR A 232 -15.18 -5.51 -28.00
C TYR A 232 -16.05 -6.68 -27.51
N CYS A 233 -17.26 -6.41 -27.01
CA CYS A 233 -18.21 -7.44 -26.59
C CYS A 233 -18.59 -8.41 -27.71
N ARG A 234 -18.70 -7.94 -28.96
CA ARG A 234 -19.01 -8.79 -30.10
C ARG A 234 -17.83 -9.64 -30.60
N ALA A 235 -16.59 -9.14 -30.43
CA ALA A 235 -15.41 -9.77 -31.00
C ALA A 235 -14.73 -10.81 -30.08
N THR A 236 -14.91 -10.73 -28.76
CA THR A 236 -14.06 -11.45 -27.78
C THR A 236 -14.73 -12.64 -27.07
N GLY A 237 -16.01 -12.91 -27.29
CA GLY A 237 -16.69 -14.11 -26.79
C GLY A 237 -16.86 -14.16 -25.25
N TRP A 238 -16.90 -15.36 -24.66
CA TRP A 238 -17.26 -15.63 -23.27
C TRP A 238 -16.38 -14.88 -22.23
N ARG A 239 -15.09 -14.68 -22.51
CA ARG A 239 -14.16 -13.96 -21.63
C ARG A 239 -14.61 -12.52 -21.37
N THR A 240 -15.15 -11.87 -22.39
CA THR A 240 -15.68 -10.50 -22.26
C THR A 240 -16.93 -10.46 -21.43
N TYR A 241 -17.83 -11.43 -21.58
CA TYR A 241 -19.03 -11.52 -20.74
C TYR A 241 -18.65 -11.75 -19.27
N LEU A 242 -17.70 -12.65 -19.00
CA LEU A 242 -17.19 -12.88 -17.64
C LEU A 242 -16.59 -11.61 -17.03
N LEU A 243 -15.76 -10.88 -17.78
CA LEU A 243 -15.15 -9.64 -17.33
C LEU A 243 -16.20 -8.55 -17.09
N SER A 244 -17.16 -8.41 -17.98
CA SER A 244 -18.28 -7.47 -17.83
C SER A 244 -19.14 -7.80 -16.60
N PHE A 245 -19.44 -9.06 -16.40
CA PHE A 245 -20.15 -9.54 -15.21
C PHE A 245 -19.37 -9.23 -13.94
N ALA A 246 -18.06 -9.50 -13.90
CA ALA A 246 -17.22 -9.21 -12.76
C ALA A 246 -17.15 -7.70 -12.45
N ILE A 247 -17.12 -6.83 -13.45
CA ILE A 247 -17.18 -5.37 -13.28
C ILE A 247 -18.53 -4.96 -12.70
N LEU A 248 -19.64 -5.45 -13.23
CA LEU A 248 -20.99 -5.14 -12.74
C LEU A 248 -21.17 -5.62 -11.30
N ALA A 249 -20.74 -6.84 -11.00
CA ALA A 249 -20.75 -7.38 -9.64
C ALA A 249 -19.89 -6.55 -8.69
N GLY A 250 -18.66 -6.21 -9.09
CA GLY A 250 -17.77 -5.34 -8.31
C GLY A 250 -18.37 -3.95 -8.06
N LEU A 251 -19.01 -3.35 -9.06
CA LEU A 251 -19.70 -2.06 -8.92
C LEU A 251 -20.88 -2.18 -7.95
N SER A 252 -21.72 -3.20 -8.08
CA SER A 252 -22.87 -3.43 -7.21
C SER A 252 -22.43 -3.62 -5.76
N LEU A 253 -21.36 -4.39 -5.51
CA LEU A 253 -20.81 -4.60 -4.18
C LEU A 253 -20.24 -3.32 -3.56
N ASN A 254 -19.59 -2.46 -4.36
CA ASN A 254 -19.12 -1.16 -3.88
C ASN A 254 -20.29 -0.22 -3.55
N ILE A 255 -21.33 -0.19 -4.39
CA ILE A 255 -22.53 0.60 -4.13
C ILE A 255 -23.23 0.09 -2.85
N GLN A 256 -23.36 -1.22 -2.70
CA GLN A 256 -23.93 -1.82 -1.50
C GLN A 256 -23.13 -1.45 -0.25
N LEU A 257 -21.81 -1.55 -0.28
CA LEU A 257 -20.95 -1.25 0.86
C LEU A 257 -20.97 0.25 1.17
N TYR A 258 -20.49 1.07 0.25
CA TYR A 258 -20.26 2.49 0.51
C TYR A 258 -21.54 3.32 0.41
N GLY A 259 -22.39 3.00 -0.56
CA GLY A 259 -23.70 3.65 -0.69
C GLY A 259 -24.64 3.26 0.45
N GLY A 260 -24.68 1.97 0.81
CA GLY A 260 -25.44 1.49 1.96
C GLY A 260 -25.00 2.16 3.27
N ASN A 261 -23.69 2.18 3.54
CA ASN A 261 -23.13 2.86 4.71
C ASN A 261 -23.52 4.35 4.73
N TYR A 262 -23.39 5.05 3.60
CA TYR A 262 -23.69 6.47 3.52
C TYR A 262 -25.17 6.76 3.74
N LEU A 263 -26.05 5.96 3.15
CA LEU A 263 -27.51 6.12 3.32
C LEU A 263 -27.97 5.82 4.75
N GLN A 264 -27.34 4.84 5.41
CA GLN A 264 -27.76 4.41 6.75
C GLN A 264 -27.10 5.22 7.88
N TYR A 265 -25.82 5.60 7.71
CA TYR A 265 -25.00 6.20 8.77
C TYR A 265 -24.44 7.59 8.43
N GLY A 266 -24.69 8.12 7.22
CA GLY A 266 -24.11 9.38 6.76
C GLY A 266 -22.58 9.33 6.52
N SER A 267 -21.97 8.15 6.58
CA SER A 267 -20.53 7.94 6.48
C SER A 267 -20.21 6.76 5.55
N LEU A 268 -19.16 6.88 4.73
CA LEU A 268 -18.69 5.75 3.92
C LEU A 268 -18.06 4.63 4.77
N ARG A 269 -17.61 4.98 5.98
CA ARG A 269 -17.05 4.06 6.97
C ARG A 269 -17.61 4.45 8.34
N PRO A 270 -18.76 3.88 8.72
CA PRO A 270 -19.34 4.14 10.03
C PRO A 270 -18.40 3.64 11.13
N SER A 271 -18.46 4.30 12.28
CA SER A 271 -17.80 3.85 13.48
C SER A 271 -18.52 2.64 14.07
N MET A 272 -17.84 1.89 14.90
CA MET A 272 -18.42 0.71 15.52
C MET A 272 -19.62 1.06 16.42
N TYR A 273 -19.57 2.20 17.11
CA TYR A 273 -20.66 2.64 17.99
C TYR A 273 -21.86 3.25 17.23
N GLU A 274 -21.73 3.52 15.92
CA GLU A 274 -22.87 3.85 15.06
C GLU A 274 -23.60 2.61 14.54
N VAL A 275 -22.87 1.51 14.36
CA VAL A 275 -23.40 0.22 13.86
C VAL A 275 -23.90 -0.67 15.00
N LEU A 276 -23.17 -0.71 16.10
CA LEU A 276 -23.47 -1.46 17.32
C LEU A 276 -23.79 -0.51 18.48
N SER A 277 -24.24 -1.04 19.59
CA SER A 277 -24.48 -0.17 20.77
C SER A 277 -23.16 0.42 21.29
N PRO A 278 -23.20 1.67 21.88
CA PRO A 278 -22.04 2.28 22.49
C PRO A 278 -21.37 1.39 23.56
N ASP A 279 -22.14 0.62 24.32
CA ASP A 279 -21.61 -0.27 25.36
C ASP A 279 -20.74 -1.38 24.76
N ILE A 280 -21.20 -1.98 23.67
CA ILE A 280 -20.42 -2.97 22.91
C ILE A 280 -19.17 -2.33 22.31
N ALA A 281 -19.29 -1.10 21.78
CA ALA A 281 -18.15 -0.38 21.20
C ALA A 281 -17.05 -0.06 22.22
N LEU A 282 -17.40 0.12 23.50
CA LEU A 282 -16.44 0.34 24.59
C LEU A 282 -15.53 -0.86 24.86
N GLU A 283 -15.97 -2.07 24.54
CA GLU A 283 -15.15 -3.27 24.70
C GLU A 283 -14.10 -3.42 23.60
N HIS A 284 -14.31 -2.76 22.44
CA HIS A 284 -13.38 -2.82 21.33
C HIS A 284 -12.31 -1.73 21.43
N ARG A 285 -11.05 -2.11 21.52
CA ARG A 285 -9.87 -1.27 21.81
C ARG A 285 -9.82 0.07 21.03
N ILE A 286 -9.97 0.05 19.71
CA ILE A 286 -9.87 1.25 18.86
C ILE A 286 -11.15 2.07 18.96
N SER A 287 -12.33 1.43 18.90
CA SER A 287 -13.61 2.13 18.97
C SER A 287 -13.81 2.79 20.32
N ALA A 288 -13.40 2.15 21.40
CA ALA A 288 -13.42 2.74 22.75
C ALA A 288 -12.58 4.00 22.82
N ARG A 289 -11.35 3.96 22.32
CA ARG A 289 -10.48 5.14 22.25
C ARG A 289 -11.15 6.27 21.48
N ASP A 290 -11.59 6.00 20.28
CA ASP A 290 -12.13 7.03 19.38
C ASP A 290 -13.40 7.67 19.98
N MET A 291 -14.30 6.86 20.55
CA MET A 291 -15.51 7.31 21.21
C MET A 291 -15.21 8.13 22.49
N ILE A 292 -14.29 7.69 23.32
CA ILE A 292 -13.92 8.42 24.54
C ILE A 292 -13.30 9.77 24.20
N VAL A 293 -12.40 9.81 23.21
CA VAL A 293 -11.77 11.05 22.73
C VAL A 293 -12.81 11.99 22.15
N GLU A 294 -13.74 11.52 21.32
CA GLU A 294 -14.83 12.31 20.77
C GLU A 294 -15.69 12.92 21.89
N TYR A 295 -16.18 12.10 22.81
CA TYR A 295 -17.04 12.55 23.90
C TYR A 295 -16.31 13.55 24.84
N PHE A 296 -15.00 13.39 25.02
CA PHE A 296 -14.20 14.34 25.75
C PHE A 296 -14.08 15.66 24.99
N LYS A 297 -13.80 15.62 23.69
CA LYS A 297 -13.68 16.84 22.84
C LYS A 297 -14.98 17.63 22.77
N ASP A 298 -16.11 16.96 22.67
CA ASP A 298 -17.44 17.56 22.61
C ASP A 298 -17.96 18.06 23.97
N GLY A 299 -17.20 17.83 25.04
CA GLY A 299 -17.60 18.20 26.40
C GLY A 299 -18.67 17.30 27.02
N ARG A 300 -19.02 16.18 26.36
CA ARG A 300 -19.93 15.14 26.91
C ARG A 300 -19.30 14.38 28.09
N LEU A 301 -17.98 14.37 28.17
CA LEU A 301 -17.21 13.80 29.30
C LEU A 301 -16.29 14.85 29.88
N SER A 302 -16.26 14.96 31.22
CA SER A 302 -15.20 15.66 31.92
C SER A 302 -13.87 14.87 31.81
N TYR A 303 -12.75 15.50 32.13
CA TYR A 303 -11.44 14.86 32.16
C TYR A 303 -11.43 13.59 33.02
N GLN A 304 -11.98 13.69 34.27
CA GLN A 304 -12.03 12.55 35.18
C GLN A 304 -12.91 11.41 34.63
N GLN A 305 -14.06 11.73 34.07
CA GLN A 305 -14.95 10.73 33.45
C GLN A 305 -14.29 10.07 32.24
N ALA A 306 -13.59 10.81 31.39
CA ALA A 306 -12.88 10.25 30.25
C ALA A 306 -11.79 9.29 30.69
N ILE A 307 -10.94 9.67 31.67
CA ILE A 307 -9.92 8.80 32.25
C ILE A 307 -10.54 7.55 32.90
N GLN A 308 -11.66 7.70 33.60
CA GLN A 308 -12.34 6.55 34.23
C GLN A 308 -12.85 5.56 33.16
N ARG A 309 -13.38 6.04 32.04
CA ARG A 309 -13.88 5.20 30.94
C ARG A 309 -12.78 4.42 30.23
N THR A 310 -11.53 4.88 30.23
CA THR A 310 -10.42 4.12 29.64
C THR A 310 -10.21 2.75 30.32
N ARG A 311 -10.72 2.55 31.55
CA ARG A 311 -10.62 1.28 32.27
C ARG A 311 -11.35 0.12 31.56
N PHE A 312 -12.34 0.42 30.73
CA PHE A 312 -13.05 -0.56 29.93
C PHE A 312 -12.25 -1.07 28.72
N ILE A 313 -11.19 -0.35 28.31
CA ILE A 313 -10.30 -0.81 27.25
C ILE A 313 -9.50 -2.02 27.76
N SER A 314 -9.76 -3.18 27.18
CA SER A 314 -9.19 -4.47 27.61
C SER A 314 -7.67 -4.53 27.41
N HIS A 315 -7.16 -4.00 26.27
CA HIS A 315 -5.74 -4.04 25.93
C HIS A 315 -4.97 -2.92 26.64
N GLN A 316 -3.97 -3.28 27.45
CA GLN A 316 -3.23 -2.34 28.31
C GLN A 316 -2.52 -1.23 27.52
N GLY A 317 -1.90 -1.55 26.38
CA GLY A 317 -1.23 -0.55 25.52
C GLY A 317 -2.20 0.48 24.97
N ASP A 318 -3.32 0.05 24.41
CA ASP A 318 -4.35 0.95 23.86
C ASP A 318 -4.99 1.82 24.97
N ARG A 319 -5.12 1.26 26.19
CA ARG A 319 -5.55 2.04 27.35
C ARG A 319 -4.56 3.15 27.69
N ALA A 320 -3.27 2.83 27.76
CA ALA A 320 -2.21 3.80 28.04
C ALA A 320 -2.15 4.90 26.97
N ASP A 321 -2.25 4.53 25.70
CA ASP A 321 -2.29 5.47 24.59
C ASP A 321 -3.51 6.39 24.66
N THR A 322 -4.68 5.85 25.04
CA THR A 322 -5.91 6.63 25.19
C THR A 322 -5.80 7.62 26.36
N VAL A 323 -5.27 7.18 27.50
CA VAL A 323 -4.99 8.04 28.65
C VAL A 323 -4.05 9.18 28.25
N TYR A 324 -2.95 8.87 27.58
CA TYR A 324 -2.00 9.85 27.06
C TYR A 324 -2.65 10.89 26.14
N LEU A 325 -3.50 10.43 25.21
CA LEU A 325 -4.23 11.34 24.32
C LEU A 325 -5.16 12.29 25.07
N ILE A 326 -5.94 11.78 26.05
CA ILE A 326 -6.84 12.60 26.86
C ILE A 326 -6.07 13.61 27.70
N GLN A 327 -4.97 13.19 28.34
CA GLN A 327 -4.09 14.08 29.12
C GLN A 327 -3.54 15.20 28.26
N ARG A 328 -3.03 14.86 27.07
CA ARG A 328 -2.51 15.84 26.12
C ARG A 328 -3.57 16.84 25.65
N LEU A 329 -4.75 16.35 25.26
CA LEU A 329 -5.86 17.22 24.88
C LEU A 329 -6.32 18.14 25.99
N ALA A 330 -6.31 17.66 27.26
CA ALA A 330 -6.62 18.46 28.41
C ALA A 330 -5.56 19.55 28.66
N ASP A 331 -4.26 19.18 28.55
CA ASP A 331 -3.15 20.12 28.67
C ASP A 331 -3.21 21.21 27.59
N HIS A 332 -3.47 20.83 26.33
CA HIS A 332 -3.62 21.79 25.23
C HIS A 332 -4.79 22.77 25.42
N ARG A 333 -5.86 22.35 26.10
CA ARG A 333 -6.98 23.25 26.44
C ARG A 333 -6.60 24.31 27.47
N VAL A 334 -5.72 23.96 28.40
CA VAL A 334 -5.28 24.86 29.49
C VAL A 334 -4.14 25.78 29.04
N ASN A 335 -3.12 25.20 28.41
CA ASN A 335 -1.87 25.89 28.08
C ASN A 335 -1.82 26.43 26.65
N GLY A 336 -2.81 26.06 25.82
CA GLY A 336 -2.80 26.30 24.39
C GLY A 336 -1.92 25.30 23.64
N TYR A 337 -2.19 25.10 22.37
CA TYR A 337 -1.36 24.30 21.47
C TYR A 337 -1.30 24.96 20.10
N GLU A 338 -0.09 25.31 19.69
CA GLU A 338 0.13 25.87 18.36
C GLU A 338 0.20 24.75 17.32
N MET A 339 -0.84 24.66 16.50
CA MET A 339 -0.88 23.68 15.43
C MET A 339 -0.07 24.13 14.23
N LEU A 340 0.62 23.20 13.59
CA LEU A 340 1.30 23.45 12.33
C LEU A 340 0.26 23.85 11.27
N GLY A 341 0.48 24.97 10.60
CA GLY A 341 -0.29 25.33 9.42
C GLY A 341 -0.06 24.35 8.26
N PRO A 342 -0.97 24.32 7.26
CA PRO A 342 -0.93 23.31 6.19
C PRO A 342 0.40 23.29 5.41
N VAL A 343 1.05 24.43 5.20
CA VAL A 343 2.35 24.49 4.53
C VAL A 343 3.48 24.00 5.43
N ALA A 344 3.48 24.39 6.71
CA ALA A 344 4.48 23.96 7.68
C ALA A 344 4.39 22.44 7.97
N TYR A 345 3.24 21.82 7.75
CA TYR A 345 3.01 20.39 7.92
C TYR A 345 3.71 19.52 6.86
N ILE A 346 4.00 20.05 5.66
CA ILE A 346 4.51 19.28 4.50
C ILE A 346 5.85 18.58 4.84
N VAL A 347 6.83 19.32 5.33
CA VAL A 347 8.19 18.79 5.58
C VAL A 347 8.18 17.74 6.68
N PRO A 348 7.63 18.00 7.89
CA PRO A 348 7.54 16.98 8.94
C PRO A 348 6.75 15.73 8.51
N TRP A 349 5.69 15.90 7.70
CA TRP A 349 4.94 14.78 7.14
C TRP A 349 5.81 13.91 6.21
N GLY A 350 6.53 14.53 5.27
CA GLY A 350 7.43 13.84 4.36
C GLY A 350 8.55 13.08 5.08
N GLU A 351 9.17 13.71 6.07
CA GLU A 351 10.20 13.08 6.91
C GLU A 351 9.65 11.86 7.66
N HIS A 352 8.47 11.98 8.22
CA HIS A 352 7.86 10.89 8.97
C HIS A 352 7.46 9.71 8.06
N ILE A 353 6.89 10.00 6.89
CA ILE A 353 6.60 8.97 5.88
C ILE A 353 7.89 8.25 5.47
N ALA A 354 8.94 9.00 5.09
CA ALA A 354 10.22 8.41 4.71
C ALA A 354 10.83 7.58 5.85
N ALA A 355 10.86 8.12 7.07
CA ALA A 355 11.38 7.42 8.24
C ALA A 355 10.65 6.10 8.50
N THR A 356 9.33 6.06 8.31
CA THR A 356 8.56 4.84 8.54
C THR A 356 8.64 3.86 7.37
N VAL A 357 8.83 4.31 6.13
CA VAL A 357 9.07 3.41 4.98
C VAL A 357 10.39 2.67 5.12
N PHE A 358 11.44 3.34 5.59
CA PHE A 358 12.80 2.77 5.67
C PHE A 358 13.25 2.36 7.08
N GLY A 359 12.53 2.76 8.13
CA GLY A 359 12.92 2.51 9.52
C GLY A 359 11.87 1.79 10.35
N ILE A 360 10.82 1.30 9.79
CA ILE A 360 9.63 0.65 10.39
C ILE A 360 9.16 1.36 11.69
N LYS A 361 7.97 1.88 11.66
CA LYS A 361 7.19 2.22 12.84
C LYS A 361 5.96 1.32 12.82
N GLY A 362 6.09 0.15 13.44
CA GLY A 362 4.95 -0.68 13.81
C GLY A 362 4.63 -0.44 15.30
N HIS A 363 4.20 -1.47 16.00
CA HIS A 363 4.08 -1.41 17.47
C HIS A 363 5.43 -1.27 18.18
N LEU A 364 6.53 -1.69 17.52
CA LEU A 364 7.90 -1.40 17.91
C LEU A 364 8.56 -0.46 16.90
N SER A 365 9.41 0.42 17.37
CA SER A 365 10.02 1.49 16.58
C SER A 365 11.53 1.24 16.43
N MET A 366 12.03 1.24 15.18
CA MET A 366 13.46 1.16 14.88
C MET A 366 14.04 2.49 14.40
N LEU A 367 13.27 3.57 14.41
CA LEU A 367 13.57 4.83 13.74
C LEU A 367 14.94 5.40 14.10
N ASN A 368 15.90 5.29 13.18
CA ASN A 368 17.08 6.13 13.14
C ASN A 368 16.94 7.11 11.95
N LYS A 369 16.31 8.25 12.19
CA LYS A 369 15.93 9.20 11.14
C LYS A 369 17.14 9.67 10.31
N GLY A 370 18.28 9.96 10.91
CA GLY A 370 19.44 10.45 10.20
C GLY A 370 20.04 9.45 9.24
N LEU A 371 20.20 8.19 9.66
CA LEU A 371 20.76 7.13 8.81
C LEU A 371 19.85 6.71 7.67
N THR A 372 18.52 6.77 7.85
CA THR A 372 17.57 6.27 6.86
C THR A 372 17.12 7.37 5.89
N ILE A 373 16.88 8.58 6.37
CA ILE A 373 16.28 9.64 5.55
C ILE A 373 17.31 10.30 4.64
N VAL A 374 18.49 10.64 5.16
CA VAL A 374 19.47 11.45 4.41
C VAL A 374 19.93 10.80 3.10
N PRO A 375 20.37 9.52 3.07
CA PRO A 375 20.80 8.90 1.83
C PRO A 375 19.67 8.79 0.81
N VAL A 376 18.45 8.47 1.26
CA VAL A 376 17.27 8.37 0.39
C VAL A 376 16.88 9.74 -0.15
N ALA A 377 16.90 10.80 0.67
CA ALA A 377 16.60 12.15 0.24
C ALA A 377 17.59 12.64 -0.84
N VAL A 378 18.88 12.31 -0.70
CA VAL A 378 19.88 12.62 -1.74
C VAL A 378 19.54 11.92 -3.05
N LEU A 379 19.22 10.63 -3.03
CA LEU A 379 18.83 9.89 -4.23
C LEU A 379 17.53 10.44 -4.85
N MET A 380 16.56 10.87 -4.03
CA MET A 380 15.33 11.52 -4.51
C MET A 380 15.61 12.86 -5.18
N LEU A 381 16.50 13.68 -4.62
CA LEU A 381 16.95 14.93 -5.26
C LEU A 381 17.66 14.67 -6.59
N LEU A 382 18.51 13.65 -6.68
CA LEU A 382 19.14 13.24 -7.92
C LEU A 382 18.11 12.77 -8.95
N ALA A 383 17.09 12.01 -8.56
CA ALA A 383 16.00 11.61 -9.45
C ALA A 383 15.19 12.83 -9.93
N LEU A 384 14.92 13.80 -9.05
CA LEU A 384 14.27 15.06 -9.41
C LEU A 384 15.11 15.85 -10.43
N LEU A 385 16.42 15.98 -10.22
CA LEU A 385 17.34 16.57 -11.20
C LEU A 385 17.31 15.81 -12.52
N GLY A 386 17.28 14.48 -12.48
CA GLY A 386 17.12 13.63 -13.66
C GLY A 386 15.82 13.89 -14.42
N SER A 387 14.72 14.18 -13.73
CA SER A 387 13.45 14.55 -14.36
C SER A 387 13.54 15.88 -15.10
N VAL A 388 14.16 16.89 -14.48
CA VAL A 388 14.41 18.20 -15.11
C VAL A 388 15.32 18.06 -16.34
N MET A 389 16.37 17.24 -16.23
CA MET A 389 17.29 16.98 -17.35
C MET A 389 16.60 16.23 -18.49
N SER A 390 15.75 15.26 -18.17
CA SER A 390 14.93 14.53 -19.16
C SER A 390 14.00 15.49 -19.90
N TRP A 391 13.34 16.37 -19.18
CA TRP A 391 12.45 17.39 -19.78
C TRP A 391 13.23 18.34 -20.71
N ARG A 392 14.33 18.93 -20.23
CA ARG A 392 15.18 19.83 -21.04
C ARG A 392 15.72 19.18 -22.31
N ARG A 393 15.95 17.87 -22.29
CA ARG A 393 16.43 17.09 -23.43
C ARG A 393 15.33 16.65 -24.39
N GLY A 394 14.06 16.92 -24.08
CA GLY A 394 12.91 16.43 -24.86
C GLY A 394 12.75 14.91 -24.84
N THR A 395 13.42 14.21 -23.91
CA THR A 395 13.40 12.74 -23.78
C THR A 395 12.38 12.26 -22.77
N GLN A 396 11.57 13.16 -22.22
CA GLN A 396 10.57 12.80 -21.22
C GLN A 396 9.51 11.89 -21.83
N ALA A 397 9.40 10.69 -21.29
CA ALA A 397 8.29 9.81 -21.61
C ALA A 397 7.00 10.39 -21.02
N GLY A 398 5.99 10.66 -21.85
CA GLY A 398 4.71 11.20 -21.39
C GLY A 398 4.06 10.32 -20.32
N ILE A 399 4.29 9.01 -20.35
CA ILE A 399 3.86 8.07 -19.32
C ILE A 399 4.50 8.38 -17.96
N ALA A 400 5.83 8.67 -17.92
CA ALA A 400 6.52 8.98 -16.66
C ALA A 400 5.99 10.25 -16.00
N ALA A 401 5.67 11.28 -16.79
CA ALA A 401 5.07 12.52 -16.28
C ALA A 401 3.67 12.28 -15.68
N HIS A 402 2.84 11.47 -16.33
CA HIS A 402 1.51 11.12 -15.80
C HIS A 402 1.61 10.25 -14.53
N LEU A 403 2.57 9.32 -14.45
CA LEU A 403 2.83 8.55 -13.23
C LEU A 403 3.30 9.44 -12.08
N ALA A 404 4.18 10.40 -12.34
CA ALA A 404 4.62 11.37 -11.33
C ALA A 404 3.45 12.24 -10.84
N LEU A 405 2.60 12.71 -11.75
CA LEU A 405 1.38 13.46 -11.41
C LEU A 405 0.43 12.61 -10.55
N LEU A 406 0.21 11.34 -10.91
CA LEU A 406 -0.60 10.41 -10.14
C LEU A 406 -0.06 10.22 -8.72
N CYS A 407 1.25 9.98 -8.58
CA CYS A 407 1.89 9.83 -7.26
C CYS A 407 1.76 11.11 -6.43
N GLY A 408 1.99 12.28 -7.04
CA GLY A 408 1.85 13.58 -6.38
C GLY A 408 0.42 13.85 -5.93
N ALA A 409 -0.58 13.62 -6.80
CA ALA A 409 -1.98 13.80 -6.48
C ALA A 409 -2.43 12.89 -5.33
N TYR A 410 -2.00 11.62 -5.33
CA TYR A 410 -2.31 10.70 -4.25
C TYR A 410 -1.64 11.11 -2.94
N ALA A 411 -0.37 11.51 -2.97
CA ALA A 411 0.37 12.00 -1.80
C ALA A 411 -0.28 13.24 -1.18
N ILE A 412 -0.68 14.21 -2.02
CA ILE A 412 -1.38 15.44 -1.59
C ILE A 412 -2.73 15.08 -0.95
N PHE A 413 -3.49 14.18 -1.59
CA PHE A 413 -4.76 13.73 -1.03
C PHE A 413 -4.56 13.06 0.34
N LEU A 414 -3.62 12.12 0.44
CA LEU A 414 -3.32 11.42 1.69
C LEU A 414 -2.86 12.40 2.77
N MET A 415 -1.99 13.33 2.44
CA MET A 415 -1.45 14.32 3.36
C MET A 415 -2.56 15.20 3.93
N TYR A 416 -3.41 15.82 3.10
CA TYR A 416 -4.38 16.81 3.56
C TYR A 416 -5.72 16.21 3.91
N ALA A 417 -6.29 15.33 3.08
CA ALA A 417 -7.62 14.81 3.31
C ALA A 417 -7.68 13.71 4.39
N HIS A 418 -6.53 13.11 4.73
CA HIS A 418 -6.47 12.07 5.75
C HIS A 418 -5.56 12.47 6.92
N ASN A 419 -4.24 12.59 6.72
CA ASN A 419 -3.30 12.73 7.83
C ASN A 419 -3.41 14.10 8.53
N TYR A 420 -3.48 15.21 7.78
CA TYR A 420 -3.60 16.54 8.37
C TYR A 420 -4.94 16.70 9.11
N LYS A 421 -6.03 16.14 8.57
CA LYS A 421 -7.33 16.13 9.23
C LYS A 421 -7.29 15.39 10.57
N LEU A 422 -6.63 14.23 10.63
CA LEU A 422 -6.44 13.49 11.87
C LEU A 422 -5.50 14.21 12.84
N TYR A 423 -4.45 14.86 12.34
CA TYR A 423 -3.58 15.71 13.14
C TYR A 423 -4.37 16.84 13.81
N LEU A 424 -5.23 17.55 13.08
CA LEU A 424 -6.10 18.58 13.64
C LEU A 424 -7.10 18.00 14.65
N TYR A 425 -7.60 16.81 14.39
CA TYR A 425 -8.57 16.16 15.27
C TYR A 425 -7.95 15.68 16.58
N TYR A 426 -6.85 14.92 16.51
CA TYR A 426 -6.20 14.36 17.71
C TYR A 426 -5.15 15.28 18.33
N GLU A 427 -4.83 16.40 17.70
CA GLU A 427 -3.77 17.32 18.11
C GLU A 427 -2.42 16.58 18.31
N ASN A 428 -2.23 15.49 17.60
CA ASN A 428 -1.09 14.61 17.70
C ASN A 428 -0.53 14.29 16.30
N PHE A 429 0.69 14.76 16.03
CA PHE A 429 1.34 14.62 14.73
C PHE A 429 1.52 13.16 14.29
N SER A 430 1.88 12.28 15.22
CA SER A 430 2.19 10.89 14.89
C SER A 430 0.96 9.98 14.79
N MET A 431 -0.23 10.50 15.10
CA MET A 431 -1.45 9.71 15.09
C MET A 431 -1.86 9.32 13.66
N ALA A 432 -2.04 8.02 13.43
CA ALA A 432 -2.40 7.45 12.14
C ALA A 432 -1.49 7.86 10.97
N LEU A 433 -0.22 8.21 11.24
CA LEU A 433 0.76 8.59 10.24
C LEU A 433 1.79 7.47 10.07
N GLN A 434 1.66 6.70 8.98
CA GLN A 434 2.53 5.55 8.68
C GLN A 434 2.88 5.51 7.19
N GLY A 435 4.13 5.16 6.87
CA GLY A 435 4.64 5.09 5.51
C GLY A 435 3.89 4.10 4.61
N ARG A 436 3.30 3.03 5.17
CA ARG A 436 2.50 2.06 4.40
C ARG A 436 1.29 2.67 3.68
N TYR A 437 0.83 3.84 4.10
CA TYR A 437 -0.32 4.50 3.44
C TYR A 437 -0.01 5.05 2.04
N VAL A 438 1.28 5.28 1.70
CA VAL A 438 1.68 5.66 0.34
C VAL A 438 1.90 4.44 -0.58
N PHE A 439 1.84 3.22 -0.07
CA PHE A 439 2.15 2.00 -0.83
C PHE A 439 1.23 1.73 -2.03
N PRO A 440 -0.04 2.14 -2.07
CA PRO A 440 -0.83 1.99 -3.29
C PRO A 440 -0.20 2.63 -4.53
N VAL A 441 0.61 3.67 -4.37
CA VAL A 441 1.34 4.30 -5.48
C VAL A 441 2.84 3.96 -5.49
N MET A 442 3.32 3.11 -4.60
CA MET A 442 4.74 2.78 -4.45
C MET A 442 5.35 2.21 -5.74
N GLY A 443 4.64 1.30 -6.42
CA GLY A 443 5.10 0.73 -7.69
C GLY A 443 5.33 1.81 -8.75
N ALA A 444 4.36 2.72 -8.93
CA ALA A 444 4.47 3.86 -9.85
C ALA A 444 5.57 4.83 -9.42
N PHE A 445 5.71 5.08 -8.13
CA PHE A 445 6.74 5.95 -7.57
C PHE A 445 8.14 5.40 -7.86
N TYR A 446 8.41 4.13 -7.60
CA TYR A 446 9.73 3.53 -7.88
C TYR A 446 10.01 3.39 -9.38
N VAL A 447 8.98 3.22 -10.20
CA VAL A 447 9.13 3.32 -11.67
C VAL A 447 9.62 4.71 -12.06
N CYS A 448 8.98 5.79 -11.58
CA CYS A 448 9.43 7.16 -11.83
C CYS A 448 10.83 7.41 -11.27
N PHE A 449 11.08 7.01 -10.03
CA PHE A 449 12.36 7.16 -9.36
C PHE A 449 13.50 6.52 -10.17
N SER A 450 13.37 5.23 -10.52
CA SER A 450 14.38 4.50 -11.26
C SER A 450 14.60 5.07 -12.66
N TYR A 451 13.52 5.41 -13.36
CA TYR A 451 13.58 6.00 -14.68
C TYR A 451 14.31 7.36 -14.67
N TYR A 452 13.87 8.28 -13.79
CA TYR A 452 14.45 9.61 -13.76
C TYR A 452 15.88 9.63 -13.19
N LEU A 453 16.19 8.78 -12.21
CA LEU A 453 17.55 8.66 -11.70
C LEU A 453 18.51 8.23 -12.81
N MET A 454 18.12 7.29 -13.67
CA MET A 454 18.94 6.86 -14.81
C MET A 454 18.98 7.89 -15.95
N CYS A 455 18.03 8.83 -16.04
CA CYS A 455 18.08 9.94 -16.99
C CYS A 455 19.07 11.05 -16.61
N LEU A 456 19.61 11.05 -15.38
CA LEU A 456 20.53 12.08 -14.91
C LEU A 456 21.80 12.13 -15.77
N PHE A 457 22.39 10.99 -16.08
CA PHE A 457 23.60 10.87 -16.87
C PHE A 457 23.36 10.17 -18.22
N ARG A 458 24.16 10.55 -19.25
CA ARG A 458 24.17 9.85 -20.55
C ARG A 458 25.26 8.78 -20.61
N ARG A 459 26.39 9.01 -19.89
CA ARG A 459 27.53 8.08 -19.89
C ARG A 459 27.17 6.81 -19.10
N GLU A 460 27.35 5.66 -19.71
CA GLU A 460 26.98 4.38 -19.15
C GLU A 460 27.73 4.09 -17.82
N SER A 461 29.01 4.41 -17.74
CA SER A 461 29.80 4.24 -16.51
C SER A 461 29.26 5.05 -15.33
N LEU A 462 28.78 6.30 -15.56
CA LEU A 462 28.19 7.12 -14.51
C LEU A 462 26.82 6.59 -14.11
N ARG A 463 26.02 6.09 -15.05
CA ARG A 463 24.74 5.44 -14.78
C ARG A 463 24.93 4.18 -13.95
N LEU A 464 25.93 3.36 -14.32
CA LEU A 464 26.27 2.15 -13.56
C LEU A 464 26.73 2.49 -12.14
N GLY A 465 27.63 3.47 -11.99
CA GLY A 465 28.07 3.93 -10.67
C GLY A 465 26.90 4.42 -9.80
N LEU A 466 25.98 5.20 -10.38
CA LEU A 466 24.79 5.69 -9.68
C LEU A 466 23.84 4.55 -9.29
N ALA A 467 23.63 3.58 -10.19
CA ALA A 467 22.79 2.41 -9.91
C ALA A 467 23.37 1.55 -8.78
N ILE A 468 24.69 1.33 -8.77
CA ILE A 468 25.39 0.62 -7.69
C ILE A 468 25.28 1.37 -6.37
N SER A 469 25.49 2.70 -6.38
CA SER A 469 25.35 3.51 -5.17
C SER A 469 23.93 3.48 -4.61
N ALA A 470 22.93 3.60 -5.47
CA ALA A 470 21.53 3.48 -5.06
C ALA A 470 21.21 2.08 -4.52
N ALA A 471 21.67 1.02 -5.20
CA ALA A 471 21.52 -0.36 -4.74
C ALA A 471 22.16 -0.56 -3.35
N PHE A 472 23.37 -0.04 -3.14
CA PHE A 472 24.06 -0.12 -1.86
C PHE A 472 23.25 0.54 -0.74
N VAL A 473 22.72 1.75 -0.98
CA VAL A 473 21.89 2.48 0.00
C VAL A 473 20.66 1.65 0.36
N PHE A 474 19.88 1.20 -0.64
CA PHE A 474 18.64 0.47 -0.36
C PHE A 474 18.89 -0.88 0.30
N ILE A 475 19.89 -1.66 -0.13
CA ILE A 475 20.24 -2.93 0.49
C ILE A 475 20.70 -2.73 1.94
N SER A 476 21.50 -1.70 2.22
CA SER A 476 21.98 -1.39 3.57
C SER A 476 20.85 -0.99 4.51
N LEU A 477 19.83 -0.28 4.00
CA LEU A 477 18.69 0.20 4.77
C LEU A 477 17.56 -0.83 4.92
N ASP A 478 17.65 -1.99 4.32
CA ASP A 478 16.64 -3.06 4.43
C ASP A 478 17.04 -4.11 5.48
N PHE A 479 17.35 -5.31 5.07
CA PHE A 479 17.55 -6.45 5.95
C PHE A 479 18.76 -6.31 6.89
N PRO A 480 19.93 -5.78 6.47
CA PRO A 480 21.03 -5.51 7.39
C PRO A 480 20.67 -4.50 8.48
N PHE A 481 19.98 -3.42 8.11
CA PHE A 481 19.47 -2.43 9.08
C PHE A 481 18.50 -3.07 10.06
N PHE A 482 17.56 -3.90 9.55
CA PHE A 482 16.61 -4.63 10.39
C PHE A 482 17.34 -5.52 11.40
N LEU A 483 18.25 -6.38 10.95
CA LEU A 483 18.97 -7.30 11.83
C LEU A 483 19.80 -6.59 12.90
N TYR A 484 20.40 -5.45 12.56
CA TYR A 484 21.19 -4.67 13.50
C TYR A 484 20.35 -4.03 14.62
N HIS A 485 19.11 -3.60 14.30
CA HIS A 485 18.24 -2.88 15.24
C HIS A 485 17.15 -3.75 15.89
N ALA A 486 16.86 -4.93 15.33
CA ALA A 486 15.84 -5.81 15.87
C ALA A 486 16.24 -6.37 17.23
N THR A 487 15.40 -6.13 18.23
CA THR A 487 15.56 -6.72 19.56
C THR A 487 14.83 -8.08 19.64
N ARG A 488 15.11 -8.85 20.69
CA ARG A 488 14.46 -10.16 20.92
C ARG A 488 12.93 -10.09 20.87
N ASN A 489 12.35 -8.94 21.21
CA ASN A 489 10.89 -8.76 21.21
C ASN A 489 10.25 -8.76 19.80
N TRP A 490 11.06 -8.58 18.75
CA TRP A 490 10.56 -8.67 17.37
C TRP A 490 10.29 -10.12 16.96
N PHE A 491 10.96 -11.04 17.60
CA PHE A 491 10.91 -12.44 17.21
C PHE A 491 9.95 -13.21 18.14
N GLY A 492 8.95 -13.83 17.56
CA GLY A 492 8.14 -14.82 18.21
C GLY A 492 8.76 -16.21 17.98
N LEU A 493 8.81 -17.03 19.01
CA LEU A 493 8.83 -18.47 18.81
C LEU A 493 7.46 -18.81 18.21
N LEU A 494 7.32 -18.66 16.90
CA LEU A 494 6.27 -19.39 16.22
C LEU A 494 6.61 -20.86 16.47
N PRO A 495 5.73 -21.65 17.11
CA PRO A 495 5.88 -23.09 17.08
C PRO A 495 5.93 -23.43 15.57
N PRO A 496 7.05 -23.96 15.07
CA PRO A 496 7.26 -24.05 13.63
C PRO A 496 6.19 -24.92 12.95
N PHE A 497 5.50 -25.76 13.67
CA PHE A 497 4.68 -26.80 13.07
C PHE A 497 3.62 -27.35 14.06
N PHE A 498 2.73 -26.51 14.64
CA PHE A 498 1.55 -27.09 15.31
C PHE A 498 0.37 -26.09 15.33
#